data_93b6d9d4fcacb040b7ad2d8aa0467532
#
_entry.id   93b6d9d4fcacb040b7ad2d8aa0467532
#
_cell.length_a   1.000
_cell.length_b   1.000
_cell.length_c   1.000
_cell.angle_alpha   90.00
_cell.angle_beta   90.00
_cell.angle_gamma   90.00
#
_symmetry.space_group_name_H-M   'P 1'
#
loop_
_entity.id
_entity.type
_entity.pdbx_description
1 polymer ?
#
loop_
_entity_poly.entity_id
_entity_poly.type
_entity_poly.pdbx_seq_one_letter_code
_entity_poly.pdbx_strand_id
1 'polypeptide(L)'
;MQLDRRIKRRHFLVLLSMSLLWLGLVARLWWIQLGSPHRFSRHGVDLVKAAVKQRQQSIVLHSGRGDIVDRNGYAFTGEEHLALILFPLARGSLQGTDGLQRLAQITGESKERLSETMEKAKVPLLMREESGKLVMLTERQAEEINALAIPGVVALAVTERYRADEVAKHLIGFIHKNPDMVQKLYPDEWTSGKMNAESTLGASGLERSFDRFLQGVEPSVLSYYVDGHGQPLRGLDIRYTKQSNQYYPLSLTTTLDAAIQRSMEAAADQVGLKEGSIVVLDVQTADVLAAVSRPTYDQTNVTGNASDWKNRAFKQLPPGSVYKTVVAAAALAEGIVSPIDRFTCTGEYGKYQFSCWKKEGHGSVTLEEAYAQSCNIAIAHIAKLVGGEKLEEYAKKLGLTTQVGHVTPNLYKLKNFKQLDGEEPGRVFAEGVSRDDEGVLIQSAIGQRDVRISPLQAANMMVTILRGGQSSQVRLVKEIAYRNGQSFHTFPEQDLALDGIDYVTANKLRKMMRKVVTEGTGQMLMNSTWQVAGKSGTAQIGDANGNNHLWFLGYAPLEEPRYAICVVAENQPSWGKNQAMELFHRAVAELADHTAQS
;
A
#
# COMPACT_ATOMS: atom_id res chain seq x y z
N MET A 1 -5.64 -50.07 76.22
CA MET A 1 -6.33 -50.91 75.20
C MET A 1 -7.37 -50.17 74.35
N GLN A 2 -8.22 -49.28 74.88
CA GLN A 2 -9.22 -48.54 74.11
C GLN A 2 -8.62 -47.40 73.19
N LEU A 3 -7.55 -46.75 73.63
CA LEU A 3 -6.89 -45.67 72.90
C LEU A 3 -6.20 -46.19 71.64
N ASP A 4 -5.60 -47.35 71.70
CA ASP A 4 -4.88 -48.01 70.59
C ASP A 4 -5.87 -48.46 69.46
N ARG A 5 -7.06 -48.95 69.86
CA ARG A 5 -8.13 -49.28 68.90
C ARG A 5 -8.67 -48.04 68.15
N ARG A 6 -8.76 -46.86 68.79
CA ARG A 6 -9.20 -45.62 68.18
C ARG A 6 -8.18 -45.07 67.17
N ILE A 7 -6.88 -45.18 67.50
CA ILE A 7 -5.78 -44.77 66.62
C ILE A 7 -5.73 -45.66 65.36
N LYS A 8 -5.78 -47.02 65.57
CA LYS A 8 -5.82 -47.97 64.43
C LYS A 8 -7.02 -47.75 63.50
N ARG A 9 -8.19 -47.45 64.08
CA ARG A 9 -9.41 -47.14 63.29
C ARG A 9 -9.28 -45.84 62.51
N ARG A 10 -8.63 -44.81 63.06
CA ARG A 10 -8.34 -43.54 62.33
C ARG A 10 -7.34 -43.79 61.22
N HIS A 11 -6.26 -44.51 61.43
CA HIS A 11 -5.30 -44.87 60.39
C HIS A 11 -5.97 -45.68 59.25
N PHE A 12 -6.80 -46.65 59.62
CA PHE A 12 -7.56 -47.43 58.64
C PHE A 12 -8.50 -46.54 57.80
N LEU A 13 -9.23 -45.62 58.41
CA LEU A 13 -10.10 -44.66 57.67
C LEU A 13 -9.33 -43.73 56.77
N VAL A 14 -8.17 -43.23 57.18
CA VAL A 14 -7.28 -42.41 56.35
C VAL A 14 -6.76 -43.22 55.16
N LEU A 15 -6.26 -44.44 55.41
CA LEU A 15 -5.79 -45.31 54.34
C LEU A 15 -6.92 -45.67 53.35
N LEU A 16 -8.12 -45.97 53.87
CA LEU A 16 -9.29 -46.24 53.01
C LEU A 16 -9.68 -45.02 52.17
N SER A 17 -9.70 -43.81 52.74
CA SER A 17 -10.01 -42.60 52.04
C SER A 17 -8.96 -42.26 50.98
N MET A 18 -7.67 -42.44 51.25
CA MET A 18 -6.59 -42.30 50.26
C MET A 18 -6.72 -43.33 49.15
N SER A 19 -7.02 -44.61 49.47
CA SER A 19 -7.22 -45.64 48.44
C SER A 19 -8.42 -45.34 47.52
N LEU A 20 -9.53 -44.87 48.09
CA LEU A 20 -10.69 -44.46 47.31
C LEU A 20 -10.41 -43.24 46.40
N LEU A 21 -9.62 -42.28 46.90
CA LEU A 21 -9.18 -41.11 46.13
C LEU A 21 -8.28 -41.55 44.99
N TRP A 22 -7.31 -42.44 45.25
CA TRP A 22 -6.47 -43.03 44.20
C TRP A 22 -7.28 -43.81 43.15
N LEU A 23 -8.25 -44.60 43.57
CA LEU A 23 -9.12 -45.36 42.69
C LEU A 23 -9.95 -44.42 41.80
N GLY A 24 -10.45 -43.33 42.39
CA GLY A 24 -11.15 -42.27 41.66
C GLY A 24 -10.28 -41.56 40.61
N LEU A 25 -9.01 -41.27 40.95
CA LEU A 25 -8.04 -40.68 40.01
C LEU A 25 -7.71 -41.65 38.86
N VAL A 26 -7.47 -42.93 39.17
CA VAL A 26 -7.20 -43.96 38.14
C VAL A 26 -8.41 -44.12 37.20
N ALA A 27 -9.62 -44.21 37.77
CA ALA A 27 -10.86 -44.29 37.00
C ALA A 27 -11.06 -43.05 36.12
N ARG A 28 -10.73 -41.85 36.62
CA ARG A 28 -10.77 -40.59 35.87
C ARG A 28 -9.77 -40.57 34.73
N LEU A 29 -8.53 -41.02 34.97
CA LEU A 29 -7.50 -41.12 33.94
C LEU A 29 -7.88 -42.14 32.87
N TRP A 30 -8.40 -43.30 33.28
CA TRP A 30 -8.91 -44.31 32.36
C TRP A 30 -10.02 -43.74 31.45
N TRP A 31 -10.97 -43.03 32.04
CA TRP A 31 -12.05 -42.37 31.28
C TRP A 31 -11.51 -41.37 30.26
N ILE A 32 -10.56 -40.51 30.65
CA ILE A 32 -9.98 -39.50 29.77
C ILE A 32 -9.18 -40.14 28.62
N GLN A 33 -8.40 -41.19 28.92
CA GLN A 33 -7.48 -41.77 27.94
C GLN A 33 -8.12 -42.83 27.04
N LEU A 34 -9.06 -43.60 27.54
CA LEU A 34 -9.67 -44.69 26.80
C LEU A 34 -11.17 -44.54 26.56
N GLY A 35 -11.91 -43.96 27.52
CA GLY A 35 -13.35 -43.83 27.44
C GLY A 35 -13.85 -42.66 26.57
N SER A 36 -13.13 -41.53 26.56
CA SER A 36 -13.59 -40.33 25.89
C SER A 36 -12.45 -39.49 25.27
N PRO A 37 -11.45 -40.09 24.57
CA PRO A 37 -10.31 -39.35 24.02
C PRO A 37 -10.72 -38.42 22.86
N HIS A 38 -11.77 -38.77 22.09
CA HIS A 38 -12.22 -38.02 20.91
C HIS A 38 -13.32 -37.00 21.17
N ARG A 39 -13.91 -37.00 22.39
CA ARG A 39 -15.00 -36.11 22.80
C ARG A 39 -14.81 -35.63 24.23
N PHE A 40 -13.64 -35.11 24.55
CA PHE A 40 -13.34 -34.61 25.87
C PHE A 40 -14.03 -33.27 26.14
N SER A 41 -14.65 -33.12 27.32
CA SER A 41 -15.38 -31.95 27.79
C SER A 41 -16.69 -31.64 27.03
N ARG A 42 -17.46 -30.65 27.55
CA ARG A 42 -18.71 -30.16 26.93
C ARG A 42 -18.50 -29.54 25.53
N HIS A 43 -17.26 -29.20 25.19
CA HIS A 43 -16.89 -28.63 23.88
C HIS A 43 -16.45 -29.67 22.86
N GLY A 44 -16.54 -30.97 23.16
CA GLY A 44 -16.23 -32.06 22.22
C GLY A 44 -14.77 -32.10 21.74
N VAL A 45 -13.82 -31.70 22.58
CA VAL A 45 -12.39 -31.63 22.20
C VAL A 45 -11.83 -33.03 21.97
N ASP A 46 -11.24 -33.26 20.80
CA ASP A 46 -10.49 -34.45 20.45
C ASP A 46 -9.05 -34.35 21.01
N LEU A 47 -8.78 -35.02 22.12
CA LEU A 47 -7.47 -34.99 22.77
C LEU A 47 -6.36 -35.60 21.95
N VAL A 48 -6.67 -36.61 21.12
CA VAL A 48 -5.69 -37.24 20.22
C VAL A 48 -5.26 -36.26 19.15
N LYS A 49 -6.22 -35.62 18.50
CA LYS A 49 -5.92 -34.56 17.49
C LYS A 49 -5.19 -33.39 18.12
N ALA A 50 -5.58 -32.96 19.32
CA ALA A 50 -4.91 -31.89 20.05
C ALA A 50 -3.45 -32.23 20.37
N ALA A 51 -3.18 -33.44 20.86
CA ALA A 51 -1.84 -33.91 21.15
C ALA A 51 -0.97 -34.04 19.87
N VAL A 52 -1.53 -34.54 18.78
CA VAL A 52 -0.86 -34.59 17.46
C VAL A 52 -0.53 -33.16 16.99
N LYS A 53 -1.50 -32.25 17.06
CA LYS A 53 -1.31 -30.85 16.65
C LYS A 53 -0.24 -30.15 17.49
N GLN A 54 -0.18 -30.43 18.80
CA GLN A 54 0.83 -29.85 19.70
C GLN A 54 2.25 -30.32 19.37
N ARG A 55 2.40 -31.54 18.85
CA ARG A 55 3.70 -32.12 18.46
C ARG A 55 4.07 -31.86 16.99
N GLN A 56 3.15 -31.34 16.22
CA GLN A 56 3.40 -30.97 14.83
C GLN A 56 4.15 -29.66 14.76
N GLN A 57 5.33 -29.68 14.17
CA GLN A 57 6.08 -28.50 13.76
C GLN A 57 5.90 -28.30 12.25
N SER A 58 5.78 -27.06 11.81
CA SER A 58 5.58 -26.79 10.39
C SER A 58 6.22 -25.49 9.96
N ILE A 59 6.62 -25.45 8.70
CA ILE A 59 7.00 -24.24 7.98
C ILE A 59 5.98 -23.98 6.88
N VAL A 60 5.53 -22.75 6.76
CA VAL A 60 4.64 -22.30 5.70
C VAL A 60 5.47 -22.04 4.47
N LEU A 61 5.24 -22.80 3.40
CA LEU A 61 5.90 -22.63 2.11
C LEU A 61 5.17 -21.62 1.22
N HIS A 62 3.85 -21.62 1.30
CA HIS A 62 2.97 -20.67 0.66
C HIS A 62 1.84 -20.34 1.60
N SER A 63 1.62 -19.05 1.86
CA SER A 63 0.61 -18.58 2.84
C SER A 63 -0.83 -18.92 2.43
N GLY A 64 -1.05 -19.32 1.20
CA GLY A 64 -2.38 -19.49 0.62
C GLY A 64 -3.04 -18.17 0.24
N ARG A 65 -2.37 -17.04 0.46
CA ARG A 65 -2.86 -15.71 0.12
C ARG A 65 -2.68 -15.42 -1.36
N GLY A 66 -3.66 -14.79 -1.97
CA GLY A 66 -3.66 -14.46 -3.39
C GLY A 66 -2.69 -13.36 -3.78
N ASP A 67 -2.27 -13.36 -5.03
CA ASP A 67 -1.24 -12.46 -5.52
C ASP A 67 -1.83 -11.17 -6.09
N ILE A 68 -1.00 -10.13 -6.11
CA ILE A 68 -1.30 -8.83 -6.70
C ILE A 68 -0.37 -8.66 -7.87
N VAL A 69 -0.94 -8.51 -9.07
CA VAL A 69 -0.18 -8.36 -10.31
C VAL A 69 -0.46 -7.00 -10.97
N ASP A 70 0.46 -6.56 -11.81
CA ASP A 70 0.27 -5.37 -12.64
C ASP A 70 -0.69 -5.65 -13.80
N ARG A 71 -0.94 -4.64 -14.64
CA ARG A 71 -1.80 -4.73 -15.82
C ARG A 71 -1.30 -5.70 -16.89
N ASN A 72 0.00 -6.05 -16.87
CA ASN A 72 0.71 -6.89 -17.83
C ASN A 72 1.02 -8.29 -17.28
N GLY A 73 0.61 -8.59 -16.02
CA GLY A 73 0.84 -9.87 -15.37
C GLY A 73 2.13 -9.96 -14.53
N TYR A 74 2.89 -8.85 -14.39
CA TYR A 74 4.03 -8.81 -13.46
C TYR A 74 3.55 -8.89 -12.01
N ALA A 75 4.10 -9.83 -11.24
CA ALA A 75 3.71 -10.06 -9.85
C ALA A 75 4.43 -9.11 -8.89
N PHE A 76 3.67 -8.27 -8.19
CA PHE A 76 4.18 -7.46 -7.07
C PHE A 76 4.29 -8.26 -5.78
N THR A 77 3.59 -9.40 -5.68
CA THR A 77 3.60 -10.27 -4.50
C THR A 77 3.62 -11.72 -4.94
N GLY A 78 4.14 -12.59 -4.05
CA GLY A 78 4.01 -14.04 -4.26
C GLY A 78 5.03 -14.65 -5.20
N GLU A 79 6.26 -14.14 -5.25
CA GLU A 79 7.31 -14.73 -6.06
C GLU A 79 7.73 -16.10 -5.51
N GLU A 80 7.74 -17.11 -6.39
CA GLU A 80 8.10 -18.48 -6.06
C GLU A 80 9.59 -18.71 -6.34
N HIS A 81 10.31 -19.18 -5.32
CA HIS A 81 11.73 -19.52 -5.39
C HIS A 81 11.98 -20.93 -4.89
N LEU A 82 12.91 -21.65 -5.51
CA LEU A 82 13.44 -22.88 -4.93
C LEU A 82 14.41 -22.53 -3.81
N ALA A 83 14.13 -23.00 -2.59
CA ALA A 83 14.90 -22.67 -1.41
C ALA A 83 15.29 -23.92 -0.60
N LEU A 84 16.40 -23.79 0.13
CA LEU A 84 16.88 -24.81 1.04
C LEU A 84 16.14 -24.71 2.38
N ILE A 85 15.49 -25.79 2.79
CA ILE A 85 14.79 -25.91 4.07
C ILE A 85 15.58 -26.84 4.97
N LEU A 86 15.94 -26.35 6.14
CA LEU A 86 16.70 -27.09 7.14
C LEU A 86 15.80 -27.37 8.35
N PHE A 87 15.72 -28.64 8.74
CA PHE A 87 15.01 -29.09 9.94
C PHE A 87 15.96 -29.20 11.12
N PRO A 88 15.48 -29.01 12.35
CA PRO A 88 16.26 -29.28 13.54
C PRO A 88 16.75 -30.73 13.57
N LEU A 89 18.02 -30.92 13.90
CA LEU A 89 18.59 -32.25 14.08
C LEU A 89 19.22 -32.40 15.47
N ALA A 90 19.16 -33.60 16.02
CA ALA A 90 19.86 -33.90 17.23
C ALA A 90 21.38 -33.75 17.03
N ARG A 91 22.06 -33.18 18.04
CA ARG A 91 23.52 -33.02 18.00
C ARG A 91 24.21 -34.35 17.69
N GLY A 92 25.11 -34.31 16.73
CA GLY A 92 25.89 -35.47 16.30
C GLY A 92 25.21 -36.40 15.29
N SER A 93 23.95 -36.16 14.89
CA SER A 93 23.25 -37.01 13.91
C SER A 93 23.82 -36.88 12.47
N LEU A 94 24.61 -35.85 12.19
CA LEU A 94 25.28 -35.60 10.91
C LEU A 94 26.77 -35.96 10.90
N GLN A 95 27.33 -36.53 12.00
CA GLN A 95 28.74 -36.89 12.05
C GLN A 95 29.03 -38.04 11.07
N GLY A 96 29.94 -37.78 10.13
CA GLY A 96 30.44 -38.79 9.20
C GLY A 96 29.73 -38.86 7.84
N THR A 97 28.84 -37.93 7.50
CA THR A 97 28.16 -37.95 6.18
C THR A 97 28.90 -37.07 5.16
N ASP A 98 29.38 -37.66 4.07
CA ASP A 98 29.87 -36.97 2.88
C ASP A 98 28.79 -36.06 2.26
N GLY A 99 27.50 -36.34 2.57
CA GLY A 99 26.34 -35.57 2.12
C GLY A 99 26.37 -34.11 2.51
N LEU A 100 26.82 -33.78 3.74
CA LEU A 100 26.88 -32.37 4.18
C LEU A 100 27.97 -31.58 3.42
N GLN A 101 29.08 -32.24 3.09
CA GLN A 101 30.14 -31.61 2.29
C GLN A 101 29.66 -31.36 0.85
N ARG A 102 28.87 -32.30 0.28
CA ARG A 102 28.30 -32.14 -1.04
C ARG A 102 27.18 -31.06 -1.04
N LEU A 103 26.36 -30.99 0.00
CA LEU A 103 25.39 -29.91 0.19
C LEU A 103 26.07 -28.54 0.21
N ALA A 104 27.18 -28.41 0.95
CA ALA A 104 27.97 -27.18 1.02
C ALA A 104 28.50 -26.77 -0.38
N GLN A 105 28.98 -27.72 -1.17
CA GLN A 105 29.43 -27.47 -2.56
C GLN A 105 28.30 -27.02 -3.48
N ILE A 106 27.10 -27.60 -3.37
CA ILE A 106 25.95 -27.26 -4.21
C ILE A 106 25.41 -25.87 -3.87
N THR A 107 25.33 -25.55 -2.57
CA THR A 107 24.72 -24.30 -2.09
C THR A 107 25.70 -23.13 -2.03
N GLY A 108 27.00 -23.39 -2.07
CA GLY A 108 28.03 -22.38 -1.84
C GLY A 108 28.22 -21.97 -0.36
N GLU A 109 27.50 -22.64 0.56
CA GLU A 109 27.58 -22.38 1.99
C GLU A 109 28.67 -23.21 2.66
N SER A 110 29.19 -22.76 3.81
CA SER A 110 30.18 -23.57 4.56
C SER A 110 29.50 -24.74 5.29
N LYS A 111 30.19 -25.87 5.37
CA LYS A 111 29.73 -27.05 6.10
C LYS A 111 29.46 -26.74 7.57
N GLU A 112 30.32 -25.94 8.16
CA GLU A 112 30.23 -25.51 9.56
C GLU A 112 28.95 -24.70 9.81
N ARG A 113 28.63 -23.78 8.92
CA ARG A 113 27.43 -22.94 9.01
C ARG A 113 26.15 -23.77 8.83
N LEU A 114 26.12 -24.69 7.89
CA LEU A 114 25.00 -25.61 7.68
C LEU A 114 24.78 -26.46 8.92
N SER A 115 25.81 -27.09 9.48
CA SER A 115 25.74 -27.91 10.69
C SER A 115 25.28 -27.09 11.90
N GLU A 116 25.90 -25.94 12.13
CA GLU A 116 25.56 -25.04 13.23
C GLU A 116 24.11 -24.55 13.15
N THR A 117 23.64 -24.21 11.94
CA THR A 117 22.28 -23.78 11.70
C THR A 117 21.28 -24.88 12.03
N MET A 118 21.53 -26.11 11.59
CA MET A 118 20.66 -27.26 11.87
C MET A 118 20.68 -27.66 13.37
N GLU A 119 21.81 -27.54 14.05
CA GLU A 119 21.94 -27.84 15.48
C GLU A 119 21.31 -26.78 16.40
N LYS A 120 21.33 -25.52 15.96
CA LYS A 120 20.72 -24.40 16.70
C LYS A 120 19.23 -24.25 16.41
N ALA A 121 18.75 -24.79 15.30
CA ALA A 121 17.37 -24.69 14.91
C ALA A 121 16.47 -25.38 15.95
N LYS A 122 15.39 -24.72 16.32
CA LYS A 122 14.31 -25.28 17.16
C LYS A 122 13.07 -25.64 16.35
N VAL A 123 12.96 -25.04 15.18
CA VAL A 123 11.87 -25.22 14.21
C VAL A 123 12.48 -25.29 12.81
N PRO A 124 11.80 -25.86 11.81
CA PRO A 124 12.26 -25.79 10.42
C PRO A 124 12.49 -24.34 10.01
N LEU A 125 13.54 -24.08 9.26
CA LEU A 125 13.88 -22.75 8.79
C LEU A 125 14.32 -22.76 7.33
N LEU A 126 14.09 -21.64 6.67
CA LEU A 126 14.63 -21.34 5.35
C LEU A 126 16.08 -20.88 5.49
N MET A 127 16.99 -21.50 4.73
CA MET A 127 18.40 -21.07 4.73
C MET A 127 18.50 -19.70 4.10
N ARG A 128 19.17 -18.78 4.83
CA ARG A 128 19.44 -17.41 4.37
C ARG A 128 20.92 -17.15 4.34
N GLU A 129 21.38 -16.35 3.40
CA GLU A 129 22.73 -15.82 3.35
C GLU A 129 23.02 -14.92 4.59
N GLU A 130 24.25 -14.51 4.78
CA GLU A 130 24.61 -13.53 5.81
C GLU A 130 23.95 -12.16 5.59
N SER A 131 23.64 -11.83 4.35
CA SER A 131 22.87 -10.64 3.95
C SER A 131 21.41 -10.67 4.40
N GLY A 132 20.91 -11.83 4.88
CA GLY A 132 19.49 -12.08 5.20
C GLY A 132 18.64 -12.51 4.00
N LYS A 133 19.17 -12.51 2.77
CA LYS A 133 18.48 -12.99 1.58
C LYS A 133 18.35 -14.51 1.61
N LEU A 134 17.31 -15.03 0.98
CA LEU A 134 17.10 -16.46 0.81
C LEU A 134 18.23 -17.07 -0.03
N VAL A 135 18.74 -18.24 0.36
CA VAL A 135 19.62 -19.04 -0.48
C VAL A 135 18.73 -19.64 -1.60
N MET A 136 18.77 -19.01 -2.77
CA MET A 136 18.01 -19.44 -3.94
C MET A 136 18.73 -20.58 -4.65
N LEU A 137 17.95 -21.57 -5.09
CA LEU A 137 18.46 -22.75 -5.80
C LEU A 137 17.93 -22.76 -7.23
N THR A 138 18.76 -23.25 -8.15
CA THR A 138 18.29 -23.65 -9.49
C THR A 138 17.55 -24.99 -9.41
N GLU A 139 16.72 -25.31 -10.40
CA GLU A 139 16.03 -26.61 -10.48
C GLU A 139 17.01 -27.79 -10.34
N ARG A 140 18.13 -27.72 -11.04
CA ARG A 140 19.18 -28.73 -10.97
C ARG A 140 19.77 -28.89 -9.56
N GLN A 141 20.07 -27.79 -8.88
CA GLN A 141 20.56 -27.83 -7.51
C GLN A 141 19.53 -28.42 -6.54
N ALA A 142 18.26 -28.06 -6.69
CA ALA A 142 17.18 -28.60 -5.86
C ALA A 142 17.02 -30.12 -6.07
N GLU A 143 17.07 -30.60 -7.31
CA GLU A 143 17.06 -32.05 -7.63
C GLU A 143 18.27 -32.77 -7.03
N GLU A 144 19.48 -32.23 -7.21
CA GLU A 144 20.70 -32.79 -6.65
C GLU A 144 20.66 -32.87 -5.13
N ILE A 145 20.18 -31.82 -4.44
CA ILE A 145 20.02 -31.79 -2.98
C ILE A 145 19.03 -32.84 -2.50
N ASN A 146 17.87 -32.93 -3.13
CA ASN A 146 16.85 -33.90 -2.75
C ASN A 146 17.32 -35.36 -3.02
N ALA A 147 18.13 -35.58 -4.05
CA ALA A 147 18.74 -36.88 -4.35
C ALA A 147 19.79 -37.32 -3.30
N LEU A 148 20.42 -36.38 -2.58
CA LEU A 148 21.34 -36.72 -1.49
C LEU A 148 20.65 -37.40 -0.31
N ALA A 149 19.33 -37.26 -0.18
CA ALA A 149 18.50 -37.85 0.88
C ALA A 149 19.05 -37.59 2.29
N ILE A 150 19.60 -36.38 2.53
CA ILE A 150 20.16 -36.00 3.83
C ILE A 150 19.00 -35.79 4.81
N PRO A 151 18.99 -36.48 5.95
CA PRO A 151 17.94 -36.28 6.95
C PRO A 151 17.81 -34.80 7.36
N GLY A 152 16.60 -34.26 7.30
CA GLY A 152 16.32 -32.90 7.71
C GLY A 152 16.76 -31.81 6.71
N VAL A 153 17.08 -32.19 5.47
CA VAL A 153 17.41 -31.25 4.38
C VAL A 153 16.45 -31.49 3.22
N VAL A 154 15.76 -30.45 2.77
CA VAL A 154 14.82 -30.53 1.65
C VAL A 154 14.92 -29.23 0.82
N ALA A 155 14.94 -29.37 -0.49
CA ALA A 155 14.84 -28.26 -1.44
C ALA A 155 13.45 -28.23 -2.06
N LEU A 156 12.66 -27.19 -1.81
CA LEU A 156 11.29 -27.04 -2.32
C LEU A 156 11.01 -25.60 -2.73
N ALA A 157 9.97 -25.45 -3.54
CA ALA A 157 9.43 -24.15 -3.87
C ALA A 157 8.80 -23.49 -2.64
N VAL A 158 9.21 -22.24 -2.39
CA VAL A 158 8.75 -21.36 -1.31
C VAL A 158 8.34 -20.04 -1.91
N THR A 159 7.24 -19.49 -1.43
CA THR A 159 6.75 -18.20 -1.89
C THR A 159 7.11 -17.11 -0.89
N GLU A 160 7.93 -16.14 -1.29
CA GLU A 160 8.11 -14.89 -0.56
C GLU A 160 7.00 -13.91 -0.92
N ARG A 161 6.31 -13.37 0.09
CA ARG A 161 5.20 -12.41 -0.15
C ARG A 161 5.71 -11.10 -0.72
N TYR A 162 6.81 -10.57 -0.19
CA TYR A 162 7.41 -9.30 -0.60
C TYR A 162 8.89 -9.47 -0.87
N ARG A 163 9.38 -8.80 -1.91
CA ARG A 163 10.81 -8.66 -2.20
C ARG A 163 11.34 -7.35 -1.67
N ALA A 164 12.60 -7.33 -1.28
CA ALA A 164 13.24 -6.12 -0.74
C ALA A 164 13.32 -4.98 -1.78
N ASP A 165 13.51 -5.36 -3.06
CA ASP A 165 13.67 -4.47 -4.21
C ASP A 165 12.35 -4.19 -4.96
N GLU A 166 11.20 -4.61 -4.39
CA GLU A 166 9.90 -4.41 -5.02
C GLU A 166 9.46 -2.96 -5.00
N VAL A 167 8.71 -2.58 -6.03
CA VAL A 167 8.14 -1.23 -6.21
C VAL A 167 6.69 -1.17 -5.73
N ALA A 168 6.08 0.01 -5.76
CA ALA A 168 4.69 0.26 -5.38
C ALA A 168 4.33 -0.11 -3.92
N LYS A 169 5.30 -0.16 -3.01
CA LYS A 169 5.13 -0.65 -1.63
C LYS A 169 3.96 -0.01 -0.89
N HIS A 170 3.75 1.30 -1.06
CA HIS A 170 2.65 2.02 -0.39
C HIS A 170 1.26 1.70 -0.99
N LEU A 171 1.20 1.34 -2.28
CA LEU A 171 -0.04 0.94 -2.93
C LEU A 171 -0.40 -0.50 -2.59
N ILE A 172 0.59 -1.40 -2.68
CA ILE A 172 0.42 -2.81 -2.32
C ILE A 172 0.10 -2.94 -0.83
N GLY A 173 0.85 -2.25 0.03
CA GLY A 173 0.72 -2.35 1.47
C GLY A 173 1.45 -3.55 2.06
N PHE A 174 1.09 -3.94 3.27
CA PHE A 174 1.72 -5.06 3.97
C PHE A 174 0.71 -5.83 4.82
N ILE A 175 1.08 -7.07 5.16
CA ILE A 175 0.31 -7.92 6.08
C ILE A 175 0.93 -7.89 7.47
N HIS A 176 0.09 -8.03 8.48
CA HIS A 176 0.50 -8.00 9.88
C HIS A 176 -0.32 -8.99 10.72
N LYS A 177 0.28 -9.54 11.78
CA LYS A 177 -0.43 -10.32 12.79
C LYS A 177 -1.09 -9.38 13.79
N ASN A 178 -2.40 -9.43 13.88
CA ASN A 178 -3.17 -8.63 14.83
C ASN A 178 -4.40 -9.43 15.30
N PRO A 179 -4.28 -10.19 16.40
CA PRO A 179 -5.35 -11.04 16.92
C PRO A 179 -6.67 -10.31 17.19
N ASP A 180 -6.60 -9.08 17.71
CA ASP A 180 -7.79 -8.27 18.02
C ASP A 180 -8.54 -7.90 16.75
N MET A 181 -7.80 -7.52 15.70
CA MET A 181 -8.39 -7.21 14.40
C MET A 181 -8.93 -8.45 13.71
N VAL A 182 -8.26 -9.61 13.83
CA VAL A 182 -8.78 -10.89 13.31
C VAL A 182 -10.14 -11.20 13.94
N GLN A 183 -10.23 -11.12 15.26
CA GLN A 183 -11.47 -11.39 16.00
C GLN A 183 -12.60 -10.41 15.61
N LYS A 184 -12.26 -9.15 15.36
CA LYS A 184 -13.22 -8.11 14.98
C LYS A 184 -13.72 -8.24 13.55
N LEU A 185 -12.82 -8.52 12.58
CA LEU A 185 -13.15 -8.56 11.16
C LEU A 185 -13.64 -9.92 10.68
N TYR A 186 -13.25 -11.00 11.37
CA TYR A 186 -13.51 -12.40 11.02
C TYR A 186 -14.01 -13.21 12.23
N PRO A 187 -15.10 -12.78 12.90
CA PRO A 187 -15.57 -13.41 14.13
C PRO A 187 -16.00 -14.89 13.94
N ASP A 188 -16.57 -15.23 12.80
CA ASP A 188 -17.00 -16.59 12.49
C ASP A 188 -15.80 -17.52 12.23
N GLU A 189 -14.80 -17.04 11.51
CA GLU A 189 -13.55 -17.75 11.23
C GLU A 189 -12.72 -17.93 12.50
N TRP A 190 -12.73 -16.94 13.39
CA TRP A 190 -12.10 -17.03 14.70
C TRP A 190 -12.78 -18.07 15.58
N THR A 191 -14.10 -18.03 15.69
CA THR A 191 -14.88 -18.96 16.52
C THR A 191 -14.79 -20.40 16.00
N SER A 192 -14.75 -20.58 14.68
CA SER A 192 -14.58 -21.90 14.05
C SER A 192 -13.14 -22.42 14.09
N GLY A 193 -12.17 -21.58 14.51
CA GLY A 193 -10.75 -21.94 14.54
C GLY A 193 -10.07 -21.96 13.17
N LYS A 194 -10.73 -21.45 12.12
CA LYS A 194 -10.13 -21.25 10.78
C LYS A 194 -9.06 -20.16 10.81
N MET A 195 -9.30 -19.11 11.58
CA MET A 195 -8.32 -18.06 11.87
C MET A 195 -7.98 -18.07 13.38
N ASN A 196 -6.77 -17.65 13.71
CA ASN A 196 -6.23 -17.66 15.08
C ASN A 196 -5.25 -16.48 15.28
N ALA A 197 -4.57 -16.43 16.42
CA ALA A 197 -3.63 -15.36 16.77
C ALA A 197 -2.40 -15.26 15.84
N GLU A 198 -2.09 -16.33 15.10
CA GLU A 198 -0.99 -16.37 14.14
C GLU A 198 -1.43 -15.94 12.72
N SER A 199 -2.73 -15.78 12.50
CA SER A 199 -3.27 -15.37 11.21
C SER A 199 -2.89 -13.93 10.87
N THR A 200 -2.52 -13.71 9.61
CA THR A 200 -2.13 -12.39 9.09
C THR A 200 -3.30 -11.71 8.39
N LEU A 201 -3.38 -10.40 8.55
CA LEU A 201 -4.33 -9.51 7.88
C LEU A 201 -3.61 -8.44 7.10
N GLY A 202 -4.25 -7.93 6.06
CA GLY A 202 -3.79 -6.73 5.38
C GLY A 202 -3.85 -5.52 6.31
N ALA A 203 -2.72 -4.83 6.49
CA ALA A 203 -2.58 -3.69 7.38
C ALA A 203 -2.70 -2.34 6.67
N SER A 204 -2.33 -2.27 5.40
CA SER A 204 -2.43 -1.06 4.57
C SER A 204 -2.57 -1.42 3.09
N GLY A 205 -2.85 -0.42 2.26
CA GLY A 205 -2.90 -0.53 0.81
C GLY A 205 -3.90 -1.57 0.29
N LEU A 206 -3.59 -2.17 -0.86
CA LEU A 206 -4.42 -3.22 -1.48
C LEU A 206 -4.53 -4.47 -0.60
N GLU A 207 -3.46 -4.79 0.14
CA GLU A 207 -3.50 -5.88 1.11
C GLU A 207 -4.65 -5.71 2.12
N ARG A 208 -4.92 -4.47 2.55
CA ARG A 208 -6.00 -4.15 3.48
C ARG A 208 -7.35 -4.03 2.79
N SER A 209 -7.44 -3.24 1.74
CA SER A 209 -8.73 -3.00 1.08
C SER A 209 -9.33 -4.27 0.48
N PHE A 210 -8.47 -5.18 -0.03
CA PHE A 210 -8.89 -6.44 -0.63
C PHE A 210 -8.63 -7.67 0.27
N ASP A 211 -8.39 -7.48 1.56
CA ASP A 211 -8.00 -8.58 2.47
C ASP A 211 -8.92 -9.79 2.37
N ARG A 212 -10.26 -9.58 2.35
CA ARG A 212 -11.24 -10.67 2.25
C ARG A 212 -11.16 -11.49 0.96
N PHE A 213 -10.69 -10.90 -0.12
CA PHE A 213 -10.53 -11.57 -1.41
C PHE A 213 -9.16 -12.26 -1.51
N LEU A 214 -8.13 -11.63 -0.93
CA LEU A 214 -6.77 -12.17 -0.92
C LEU A 214 -6.57 -13.29 0.10
N GLN A 215 -7.40 -13.39 1.14
CA GLN A 215 -7.30 -14.49 2.11
C GLN A 215 -7.46 -15.85 1.42
N GLY A 216 -6.45 -16.70 1.60
CA GLY A 216 -6.45 -18.04 1.05
C GLY A 216 -7.31 -19.01 1.86
N VAL A 217 -7.64 -20.14 1.24
CA VAL A 217 -8.43 -21.19 1.91
C VAL A 217 -7.54 -22.05 2.82
N GLU A 218 -6.36 -22.44 2.32
CA GLU A 218 -5.41 -23.28 3.04
C GLU A 218 -3.96 -22.94 2.66
N PRO A 219 -3.02 -22.83 3.61
CA PRO A 219 -1.60 -22.67 3.29
C PRO A 219 -0.98 -23.99 2.80
N SER A 220 0.05 -23.91 1.95
CA SER A 220 0.93 -25.04 1.70
C SER A 220 1.98 -25.12 2.81
N VAL A 221 2.05 -26.24 3.49
CA VAL A 221 2.92 -26.41 4.66
C VAL A 221 3.75 -27.68 4.55
N LEU A 222 4.98 -27.56 5.03
CA LEU A 222 5.87 -28.68 5.26
C LEU A 222 5.90 -28.96 6.76
N SER A 223 5.51 -30.15 7.17
CA SER A 223 5.36 -30.49 8.59
C SER A 223 6.05 -31.79 8.96
N TYR A 224 6.49 -31.86 10.21
CA TYR A 224 7.06 -33.04 10.84
C TYR A 224 6.61 -33.10 12.31
N TYR A 225 6.82 -34.25 12.94
CA TYR A 225 6.42 -34.46 14.32
C TYR A 225 7.62 -34.52 15.25
N VAL A 226 7.48 -33.96 16.45
CA VAL A 226 8.49 -33.96 17.50
C VAL A 226 8.02 -34.74 18.73
N ASP A 227 8.98 -35.26 19.50
CA ASP A 227 8.71 -35.84 20.82
C ASP A 227 8.44 -34.76 21.89
N GLY A 228 8.28 -35.20 23.17
CA GLY A 228 8.07 -34.27 24.29
C GLY A 228 9.27 -33.37 24.61
N HIS A 229 10.44 -33.62 24.03
CA HIS A 229 11.67 -32.83 24.20
C HIS A 229 11.95 -31.95 22.95
N GLY A 230 11.05 -31.96 21.96
CA GLY A 230 11.21 -31.19 20.74
C GLY A 230 12.13 -31.84 19.68
N GLN A 231 12.50 -33.12 19.87
CA GLN A 231 13.34 -33.83 18.89
C GLN A 231 12.47 -34.49 17.82
N PRO A 232 12.90 -34.47 16.54
CA PRO A 232 12.18 -35.12 15.47
C PRO A 232 11.96 -36.61 15.73
N LEU A 233 10.74 -37.09 15.56
CA LEU A 233 10.41 -38.51 15.68
C LEU A 233 11.00 -39.26 14.50
N ARG A 234 11.88 -40.23 14.78
CA ARG A 234 12.51 -41.08 13.78
C ARG A 234 11.45 -41.96 13.07
N GLY A 235 11.54 -42.07 11.76
CA GLY A 235 10.66 -42.91 10.94
C GLY A 235 9.31 -42.29 10.56
N LEU A 236 9.05 -41.02 10.93
CA LEU A 236 7.94 -40.27 10.39
C LEU A 236 8.46 -39.34 9.28
N ASP A 237 7.95 -39.53 8.09
CA ASP A 237 8.32 -38.72 6.93
C ASP A 237 7.87 -37.28 7.08
N ILE A 238 8.63 -36.38 6.49
CA ILE A 238 8.24 -34.99 6.31
C ILE A 238 6.98 -34.96 5.44
N ARG A 239 5.90 -34.38 5.98
CA ARG A 239 4.62 -34.31 5.27
C ARG A 239 4.47 -32.99 4.57
N TYR A 240 4.39 -33.02 3.24
CA TYR A 240 4.05 -31.87 2.42
C TYR A 240 2.53 -31.86 2.17
N THR A 241 1.88 -30.79 2.61
CA THR A 241 0.47 -30.51 2.33
C THR A 241 0.41 -29.40 1.30
N LYS A 242 0.04 -29.75 0.07
CA LYS A 242 -0.10 -28.79 -1.04
C LYS A 242 -1.55 -28.33 -1.13
N GLN A 243 -1.74 -27.05 -1.37
CA GLN A 243 -3.04 -26.50 -1.72
C GLN A 243 -3.55 -27.11 -3.02
N SER A 244 -4.73 -27.72 -2.99
CA SER A 244 -5.32 -28.42 -4.14
C SER A 244 -6.47 -27.68 -4.81
N ASN A 245 -6.92 -26.55 -4.24
CA ASN A 245 -8.06 -25.81 -4.77
C ASN A 245 -7.68 -25.09 -6.07
N GLN A 246 -8.39 -25.39 -7.15
CA GLN A 246 -8.14 -24.78 -8.48
C GLN A 246 -8.70 -23.38 -8.63
N TYR A 247 -9.60 -22.95 -7.73
CA TYR A 247 -10.24 -21.62 -7.77
C TYR A 247 -9.59 -20.62 -6.83
N TYR A 248 -8.97 -21.08 -5.74
CA TYR A 248 -8.38 -20.22 -4.70
C TYR A 248 -6.87 -20.46 -4.57
N PRO A 249 -6.12 -19.42 -4.17
CA PRO A 249 -6.54 -18.06 -3.81
C PRO A 249 -7.00 -17.24 -5.02
N LEU A 250 -7.75 -16.15 -4.76
CA LEU A 250 -8.07 -15.14 -5.76
C LEU A 250 -6.85 -14.23 -5.95
N SER A 251 -6.65 -13.72 -7.16
CA SER A 251 -5.60 -12.73 -7.48
C SER A 251 -6.21 -11.38 -7.87
N LEU A 252 -5.45 -10.30 -7.70
CA LEU A 252 -5.82 -8.96 -8.13
C LEU A 252 -4.99 -8.56 -9.33
N THR A 253 -5.65 -8.19 -10.43
CA THR A 253 -5.01 -7.49 -11.54
C THR A 253 -5.20 -5.99 -11.35
N THR A 254 -4.11 -5.28 -11.12
CA THR A 254 -4.13 -3.82 -10.93
C THR A 254 -4.12 -3.09 -12.27
N THR A 255 -4.29 -1.77 -12.21
CA THR A 255 -4.09 -0.88 -13.36
C THR A 255 -2.65 -0.39 -13.46
N LEU A 256 -1.84 -0.66 -12.45
CA LEU A 256 -0.43 -0.28 -12.41
C LEU A 256 0.35 -0.86 -13.57
N ASP A 257 1.34 -0.12 -14.02
CA ASP A 257 2.39 -0.58 -14.90
C ASP A 257 3.69 -0.66 -14.11
N ALA A 258 4.22 -1.85 -13.91
CA ALA A 258 5.40 -2.07 -13.07
C ALA A 258 6.65 -1.37 -13.63
N ALA A 259 6.77 -1.23 -14.96
CA ALA A 259 7.88 -0.54 -15.59
C ALA A 259 7.77 0.98 -15.33
N ILE A 260 6.59 1.57 -15.55
CA ILE A 260 6.33 2.99 -15.25
C ILE A 260 6.56 3.25 -13.75
N GLN A 261 6.01 2.40 -12.88
CA GLN A 261 6.19 2.57 -11.43
C GLN A 261 7.68 2.58 -11.05
N ARG A 262 8.47 1.65 -11.59
CA ARG A 262 9.92 1.56 -11.32
C ARG A 262 10.66 2.78 -11.81
N SER A 263 10.34 3.27 -13.01
CA SER A 263 10.92 4.50 -13.54
C SER A 263 10.58 5.73 -12.69
N MET A 264 9.33 5.84 -12.20
CA MET A 264 8.92 6.94 -11.32
C MET A 264 9.62 6.88 -9.96
N GLU A 265 9.81 5.70 -9.39
CA GLU A 265 10.57 5.53 -8.15
C GLU A 265 12.06 5.87 -8.33
N ALA A 266 12.66 5.40 -9.42
CA ALA A 266 14.03 5.75 -9.77
C ALA A 266 14.21 7.28 -9.98
N ALA A 267 13.25 7.93 -10.63
CA ALA A 267 13.25 9.39 -10.78
C ALA A 267 13.20 10.11 -9.43
N ALA A 268 12.35 9.63 -8.50
CA ALA A 268 12.26 10.17 -7.15
C ALA A 268 13.59 10.04 -6.37
N ASP A 269 14.26 8.89 -6.49
CA ASP A 269 15.51 8.62 -5.81
C ASP A 269 16.68 9.41 -6.41
N GLN A 270 16.75 9.54 -7.75
CA GLN A 270 17.78 10.32 -8.46
C GLN A 270 17.69 11.81 -8.15
N VAL A 271 16.51 12.37 -7.99
CA VAL A 271 16.30 13.77 -7.58
C VAL A 271 16.47 13.95 -6.06
N GLY A 272 16.52 12.85 -5.30
CA GLY A 272 16.67 12.86 -3.86
C GLY A 272 15.40 13.31 -3.13
N LEU A 273 14.22 12.89 -3.61
CA LEU A 273 12.96 13.18 -2.95
C LEU A 273 12.90 12.49 -1.58
N LYS A 274 12.99 13.24 -0.51
CA LYS A 274 12.93 12.72 0.86
C LYS A 274 11.52 12.46 1.32
N GLU A 275 10.62 13.43 1.09
CA GLU A 275 9.21 13.38 1.43
C GLU A 275 8.39 13.92 0.27
N GLY A 276 7.35 13.20 -0.12
CA GLY A 276 6.48 13.62 -1.22
C GLY A 276 5.92 12.47 -2.03
N SER A 277 5.40 12.79 -3.21
CA SER A 277 4.73 11.82 -4.07
C SER A 277 4.78 12.19 -5.54
N ILE A 278 4.68 11.16 -6.40
CA ILE A 278 4.41 11.27 -7.83
C ILE A 278 3.17 10.45 -8.13
N VAL A 279 2.20 11.00 -8.82
CA VAL A 279 0.99 10.28 -9.29
C VAL A 279 0.92 10.41 -10.80
N VAL A 280 0.77 9.29 -11.49
CA VAL A 280 0.57 9.21 -12.94
C VAL A 280 -0.74 8.49 -13.22
N LEU A 281 -1.69 9.20 -13.83
CA LEU A 281 -2.98 8.66 -14.25
C LEU A 281 -3.05 8.60 -15.78
N ASP A 282 -3.70 7.56 -16.29
CA ASP A 282 -4.13 7.49 -17.68
C ASP A 282 -5.27 8.49 -17.92
N VAL A 283 -5.15 9.33 -18.92
CA VAL A 283 -6.15 10.39 -19.21
C VAL A 283 -7.48 9.80 -19.70
N GLN A 284 -7.45 8.70 -20.44
CA GLN A 284 -8.65 8.13 -21.03
C GLN A 284 -9.49 7.35 -20.02
N THR A 285 -8.84 6.58 -19.14
CA THR A 285 -9.50 5.63 -18.23
C THR A 285 -9.55 6.11 -16.77
N ALA A 286 -8.76 7.12 -16.40
CA ALA A 286 -8.46 7.52 -15.03
C ALA A 286 -7.81 6.40 -14.19
N ASP A 287 -7.17 5.43 -14.84
CA ASP A 287 -6.43 4.36 -14.17
C ASP A 287 -5.13 4.89 -13.55
N VAL A 288 -4.81 4.40 -12.36
CA VAL A 288 -3.49 4.65 -11.75
C VAL A 288 -2.46 3.80 -12.48
N LEU A 289 -1.55 4.45 -13.22
CA LEU A 289 -0.42 3.78 -13.85
C LEU A 289 0.76 3.65 -12.90
N ALA A 290 0.99 4.69 -12.10
CA ALA A 290 1.99 4.69 -11.03
C ALA A 290 1.60 5.66 -9.92
N ALA A 291 1.96 5.33 -8.67
CA ALA A 291 1.95 6.28 -7.57
C ALA A 291 3.10 5.99 -6.60
N VAL A 292 4.01 6.94 -6.52
CA VAL A 292 5.18 6.90 -5.65
C VAL A 292 4.91 7.68 -4.38
N SER A 293 5.36 7.16 -3.24
CA SER A 293 5.39 7.87 -1.95
C SER A 293 6.78 7.75 -1.35
N ARG A 294 7.28 8.81 -0.73
CA ARG A 294 8.55 8.84 0.01
C ARG A 294 8.33 9.46 1.39
N PRO A 295 9.04 8.97 2.45
CA PRO A 295 10.06 7.91 2.42
C PRO A 295 9.48 6.53 2.06
N THR A 296 10.34 5.62 1.60
CA THR A 296 10.00 4.21 1.43
C THR A 296 10.17 3.46 2.75
N TYR A 297 9.62 2.25 2.84
CA TYR A 297 9.70 1.40 4.03
C TYR A 297 9.91 -0.07 3.65
N ASP A 298 10.33 -0.87 4.63
CA ASP A 298 10.45 -2.32 4.48
C ASP A 298 9.13 -3.00 4.85
N GLN A 299 8.45 -3.61 3.87
CA GLN A 299 7.16 -4.31 4.06
C GLN A 299 7.28 -5.57 4.94
N THR A 300 8.48 -6.14 5.04
CA THR A 300 8.74 -7.36 5.83
C THR A 300 9.02 -7.05 7.31
N ASN A 301 9.45 -5.81 7.60
CA ASN A 301 9.81 -5.36 8.95
C ASN A 301 9.32 -3.93 9.21
N VAL A 302 8.02 -3.78 9.32
CA VAL A 302 7.39 -2.48 9.58
C VAL A 302 7.56 -2.11 11.06
N THR A 303 8.73 -1.55 11.40
CA THR A 303 9.11 -1.08 12.74
C THR A 303 9.40 0.41 12.71
N GLY A 304 8.45 1.27 12.54
CA GLY A 304 8.73 2.70 12.41
C GLY A 304 7.55 3.59 12.77
N ASN A 305 7.72 4.88 12.58
CA ASN A 305 6.63 5.82 12.70
C ASN A 305 5.57 5.53 11.65
N ALA A 306 4.30 5.63 12.06
CA ALA A 306 3.18 5.48 11.13
C ALA A 306 3.24 6.44 9.92
N SER A 307 4.07 7.49 9.99
CA SER A 307 4.34 8.42 8.88
C SER A 307 5.04 7.76 7.69
N ASP A 308 5.86 6.71 7.90
CA ASP A 308 6.72 6.17 6.87
C ASP A 308 5.97 5.26 5.88
N TRP A 309 4.96 4.52 6.36
CA TRP A 309 4.13 3.65 5.53
C TRP A 309 2.81 4.32 5.05
N LYS A 310 2.58 5.59 5.40
CA LYS A 310 1.45 6.36 4.85
C LYS A 310 1.67 6.64 3.37
N ASN A 311 0.65 6.37 2.56
CA ASN A 311 0.69 6.74 1.15
C ASN A 311 0.42 8.24 1.00
N ARG A 312 1.46 9.03 0.76
CA ARG A 312 1.38 10.50 0.61
C ARG A 312 0.59 10.94 -0.62
N ALA A 313 0.48 10.08 -1.63
CA ALA A 313 -0.36 10.36 -2.80
C ALA A 313 -1.85 10.54 -2.46
N PHE A 314 -2.31 9.95 -1.32
CA PHE A 314 -3.69 9.96 -0.87
C PHE A 314 -3.97 10.93 0.30
N LYS A 315 -2.92 11.60 0.80
CA LYS A 315 -3.02 12.53 1.93
C LYS A 315 -3.25 13.95 1.48
N GLN A 316 -4.13 14.66 2.18
CA GLN A 316 -4.45 16.04 1.89
C GLN A 316 -3.34 16.99 2.37
N LEU A 317 -2.91 17.88 1.49
CA LEU A 317 -1.88 18.89 1.71
C LEU A 317 -2.36 20.24 1.16
N PRO A 318 -1.82 21.39 1.62
CA PRO A 318 -2.07 22.65 0.98
C PRO A 318 -1.49 22.67 -0.44
N PRO A 319 -2.33 22.95 -1.47
CA PRO A 319 -1.88 22.88 -2.87
C PRO A 319 -1.16 24.13 -3.38
N GLY A 320 -1.25 25.23 -2.62
CA GLY A 320 -0.76 26.53 -3.11
C GLY A 320 -1.38 26.89 -4.46
N SER A 321 -0.58 27.46 -5.33
CA SER A 321 -1.05 28.01 -6.62
C SER A 321 -1.64 26.99 -7.61
N VAL A 322 -1.61 25.68 -7.33
CA VAL A 322 -2.37 24.70 -8.11
C VAL A 322 -3.87 24.96 -8.01
N TYR A 323 -4.35 25.42 -6.83
CA TYR A 323 -5.75 25.74 -6.59
C TYR A 323 -6.28 26.92 -7.43
N LYS A 324 -5.40 27.80 -7.96
CA LYS A 324 -5.79 28.86 -8.91
C LYS A 324 -6.49 28.34 -10.16
N THR A 325 -6.29 27.07 -10.47
CA THR A 325 -7.04 26.36 -11.53
C THR A 325 -8.54 26.33 -11.25
N VAL A 326 -8.93 26.12 -9.99
CA VAL A 326 -10.35 26.16 -9.56
C VAL A 326 -10.93 27.56 -9.70
N VAL A 327 -10.17 28.57 -9.27
CA VAL A 327 -10.60 29.98 -9.39
C VAL A 327 -10.80 30.37 -10.84
N ALA A 328 -9.86 30.00 -11.72
CA ALA A 328 -9.96 30.26 -13.15
C ALA A 328 -11.14 29.47 -13.79
N ALA A 329 -11.33 28.20 -13.42
CA ALA A 329 -12.45 27.39 -13.88
C ALA A 329 -13.80 28.05 -13.53
N ALA A 330 -13.99 28.42 -12.28
CA ALA A 330 -15.22 29.06 -11.80
C ALA A 330 -15.48 30.40 -12.53
N ALA A 331 -14.48 31.25 -12.60
CA ALA A 331 -14.61 32.57 -13.22
C ALA A 331 -14.92 32.49 -14.73
N LEU A 332 -14.32 31.54 -15.44
CA LEU A 332 -14.53 31.32 -16.88
C LEU A 332 -15.87 30.66 -17.19
N ALA A 333 -16.29 29.67 -16.39
CA ALA A 333 -17.54 28.94 -16.60
C ALA A 333 -18.77 29.79 -16.27
N GLU A 334 -18.69 30.61 -15.22
CA GLU A 334 -19.76 31.57 -14.87
C GLU A 334 -19.78 32.83 -15.76
N GLY A 335 -18.82 32.97 -16.72
CA GLY A 335 -18.73 34.12 -17.57
C GLY A 335 -18.41 35.44 -16.85
N ILE A 336 -17.89 35.33 -15.62
CA ILE A 336 -17.52 36.50 -14.77
C ILE A 336 -16.33 37.23 -15.39
N VAL A 337 -15.37 36.46 -15.94
CA VAL A 337 -14.19 37.00 -16.63
C VAL A 337 -13.90 36.25 -17.91
N SER A 338 -13.27 36.93 -18.84
CA SER A 338 -12.71 36.32 -20.05
C SER A 338 -11.19 36.19 -19.95
N PRO A 339 -10.55 35.32 -20.78
CA PRO A 339 -9.09 35.14 -20.73
C PRO A 339 -8.27 36.42 -20.92
N ILE A 340 -8.84 37.43 -21.62
CA ILE A 340 -8.17 38.68 -21.99
C ILE A 340 -8.50 39.84 -21.02
N ASP A 341 -9.39 39.66 -20.03
CA ASP A 341 -9.72 40.71 -19.08
C ASP A 341 -8.51 41.03 -18.19
N ARG A 342 -8.30 42.35 -17.98
CA ARG A 342 -7.09 42.86 -17.35
C ARG A 342 -7.28 43.18 -15.86
N PHE A 343 -6.25 42.84 -15.11
CA PHE A 343 -6.14 43.08 -13.66
C PHE A 343 -4.81 43.77 -13.37
N THR A 344 -4.81 44.69 -12.39
CA THR A 344 -3.60 45.39 -11.97
C THR A 344 -2.99 44.70 -10.76
N CYS A 345 -1.70 44.41 -10.79
CA CYS A 345 -0.93 43.89 -9.68
C CYS A 345 0.23 44.82 -9.36
N THR A 346 0.13 45.47 -8.20
CA THR A 346 1.15 46.39 -7.66
C THR A 346 2.13 45.70 -6.70
N GLY A 347 2.03 44.39 -6.50
CA GLY A 347 2.82 43.63 -5.53
C GLY A 347 2.12 43.44 -4.18
N GLU A 348 1.28 44.34 -3.77
CA GLU A 348 0.55 44.31 -2.49
C GLU A 348 -0.96 44.44 -2.72
N TYR A 349 -1.75 43.79 -1.84
CA TYR A 349 -3.20 43.88 -1.88
C TYR A 349 -3.72 45.06 -1.03
N GLY A 350 -2.88 45.59 -0.12
CA GLY A 350 -3.21 46.70 0.77
C GLY A 350 -3.96 46.30 2.03
N LYS A 351 -4.38 45.04 2.18
CA LYS A 351 -5.05 44.47 3.37
C LYS A 351 -4.54 43.09 3.70
N TYR A 352 -4.74 42.64 4.94
CA TYR A 352 -4.47 41.25 5.42
C TYR A 352 -3.02 40.82 5.26
N GLN A 353 -2.05 41.74 5.10
CA GLN A 353 -0.65 41.42 4.75
C GLN A 353 -0.52 40.50 3.51
N PHE A 354 -1.55 40.53 2.65
CA PHE A 354 -1.59 39.71 1.46
C PHE A 354 -0.79 40.37 0.32
N SER A 355 0.16 39.62 -0.22
CA SER A 355 1.06 40.13 -1.26
C SER A 355 1.31 39.12 -2.38
N CYS A 356 1.78 39.63 -3.51
CA CYS A 356 2.30 38.82 -4.58
C CYS A 356 3.71 38.32 -4.26
N TRP A 357 4.09 37.21 -4.89
CA TRP A 357 5.47 36.73 -4.83
C TRP A 357 6.46 37.67 -5.53
N LYS A 358 6.01 38.37 -6.58
CA LYS A 358 6.74 39.45 -7.24
C LYS A 358 6.41 40.77 -6.53
N LYS A 359 7.35 41.27 -5.74
CA LYS A 359 7.13 42.42 -4.84
C LYS A 359 6.88 43.73 -5.59
N GLU A 360 7.51 43.91 -6.76
CA GLU A 360 7.31 45.08 -7.64
C GLU A 360 5.97 45.03 -8.39
N GLY A 361 5.24 43.93 -8.26
CA GLY A 361 4.02 43.66 -8.99
C GLY A 361 4.24 43.15 -10.42
N HIS A 362 3.16 42.71 -11.03
CA HIS A 362 3.15 42.24 -12.42
C HIS A 362 2.67 43.34 -13.41
N GLY A 363 2.25 44.48 -12.86
CA GLY A 363 1.62 45.53 -13.69
C GLY A 363 0.20 45.15 -14.15
N SER A 364 -0.19 45.60 -15.34
CA SER A 364 -1.47 45.23 -15.95
C SER A 364 -1.34 43.93 -16.70
N VAL A 365 -1.99 42.88 -16.20
CA VAL A 365 -1.95 41.50 -16.73
C VAL A 365 -3.34 41.03 -17.11
N THR A 366 -3.47 40.24 -18.18
CA THR A 366 -4.69 39.51 -18.50
C THR A 366 -4.89 38.33 -17.54
N LEU A 367 -6.09 37.70 -17.51
CA LEU A 367 -6.31 36.46 -16.77
C LEU A 367 -5.30 35.37 -17.18
N GLU A 368 -5.06 35.20 -18.47
CA GLU A 368 -4.10 34.19 -18.98
C GLU A 368 -2.68 34.49 -18.50
N GLU A 369 -2.21 35.73 -18.57
CA GLU A 369 -0.90 36.15 -18.07
C GLU A 369 -0.80 36.03 -16.56
N ALA A 370 -1.85 36.42 -15.83
CA ALA A 370 -1.92 36.27 -14.37
C ALA A 370 -1.85 34.81 -13.91
N TYR A 371 -2.53 33.90 -14.62
CA TYR A 371 -2.48 32.48 -14.39
C TYR A 371 -1.10 31.89 -14.72
N ALA A 372 -0.53 32.26 -15.88
CA ALA A 372 0.79 31.81 -16.33
C ALA A 372 1.89 32.23 -15.36
N GLN A 373 1.89 33.48 -14.92
CA GLN A 373 2.86 34.05 -13.96
C GLN A 373 2.47 33.82 -12.50
N SER A 374 1.36 33.10 -12.26
CA SER A 374 0.89 32.78 -10.91
C SER A 374 0.67 34.01 -10.01
N CYS A 375 0.10 35.10 -10.55
CA CYS A 375 -0.14 36.34 -9.85
C CYS A 375 -1.16 36.17 -8.73
N ASN A 376 -0.78 36.44 -7.47
CA ASN A 376 -1.67 36.33 -6.32
C ASN A 376 -2.75 37.41 -6.32
N ILE A 377 -2.38 38.65 -6.66
CA ILE A 377 -3.27 39.81 -6.57
C ILE A 377 -4.40 39.71 -7.59
N ALA A 378 -4.09 39.42 -8.86
CA ALA A 378 -5.10 39.23 -9.89
C ALA A 378 -6.08 38.10 -9.53
N ILE A 379 -5.59 36.98 -9.06
CA ILE A 379 -6.41 35.83 -8.63
C ILE A 379 -7.29 36.19 -7.40
N ALA A 380 -6.77 36.96 -6.46
CA ALA A 380 -7.55 37.44 -5.31
C ALA A 380 -8.73 38.35 -5.75
N HIS A 381 -8.51 39.25 -6.70
CA HIS A 381 -9.59 40.06 -7.28
C HIS A 381 -10.64 39.22 -7.99
N ILE A 382 -10.22 38.23 -8.78
CA ILE A 382 -11.12 37.31 -9.48
C ILE A 382 -11.93 36.50 -8.47
N ALA A 383 -11.29 35.96 -7.42
CA ALA A 383 -11.96 35.19 -6.38
C ALA A 383 -13.05 35.99 -5.66
N LYS A 384 -12.84 37.28 -5.44
CA LYS A 384 -13.88 38.17 -4.88
C LYS A 384 -15.08 38.32 -5.82
N LEU A 385 -14.87 38.36 -7.13
CA LEU A 385 -15.96 38.41 -8.10
C LEU A 385 -16.73 37.07 -8.16
N VAL A 386 -16.02 35.96 -8.00
CA VAL A 386 -16.60 34.60 -8.00
C VAL A 386 -17.37 34.30 -6.70
N GLY A 387 -16.82 34.68 -5.54
CA GLY A 387 -17.37 34.38 -4.21
C GLY A 387 -17.01 32.97 -3.69
N GLY A 388 -17.08 32.82 -2.36
CA GLY A 388 -16.61 31.59 -1.71
C GLY A 388 -17.47 30.37 -1.98
N GLU A 389 -18.79 30.54 -2.08
CA GLU A 389 -19.71 29.43 -2.40
C GLU A 389 -19.42 28.82 -3.77
N LYS A 390 -19.20 29.66 -4.79
CA LYS A 390 -18.85 29.19 -6.13
C LYS A 390 -17.47 28.52 -6.17
N LEU A 391 -16.50 29.03 -5.41
CA LEU A 391 -15.20 28.38 -5.32
C LEU A 391 -15.30 26.96 -4.73
N GLU A 392 -16.13 26.77 -3.69
CA GLU A 392 -16.36 25.44 -3.13
C GLU A 392 -17.15 24.53 -4.09
N GLU A 393 -18.15 25.06 -4.79
CA GLU A 393 -18.90 24.37 -5.83
C GLU A 393 -17.99 23.84 -6.95
N TYR A 394 -17.12 24.70 -7.49
CA TYR A 394 -16.20 24.31 -8.56
C TYR A 394 -15.07 23.40 -8.09
N ALA A 395 -14.62 23.54 -6.84
CA ALA A 395 -13.72 22.56 -6.25
C ALA A 395 -14.37 21.17 -6.18
N LYS A 396 -15.66 21.10 -5.84
CA LYS A 396 -16.43 19.85 -5.86
C LYS A 396 -16.61 19.33 -7.29
N LYS A 397 -17.02 20.15 -8.25
CA LYS A 397 -17.17 19.76 -9.67
C LYS A 397 -15.87 19.18 -10.25
N LEU A 398 -14.72 19.65 -9.78
CA LEU A 398 -13.39 19.17 -10.15
C LEU A 398 -12.87 18.01 -9.29
N GLY A 399 -13.70 17.45 -8.39
CA GLY A 399 -13.37 16.28 -7.58
C GLY A 399 -12.48 16.54 -6.37
N LEU A 400 -12.22 17.82 -6.00
CA LEU A 400 -11.24 18.15 -4.97
C LEU A 400 -11.75 18.06 -3.53
N THR A 401 -13.07 17.97 -3.31
CA THR A 401 -13.67 17.92 -1.96
C THR A 401 -14.28 16.56 -1.62
N THR A 402 -14.05 15.56 -2.46
CA THR A 402 -14.54 14.18 -2.28
C THR A 402 -13.42 13.18 -2.48
N GLN A 403 -13.62 11.95 -2.04
CA GLN A 403 -12.79 10.83 -2.45
C GLN A 403 -13.03 10.56 -3.93
N VAL A 404 -11.97 10.36 -4.70
CA VAL A 404 -12.03 10.12 -6.14
C VAL A 404 -11.77 8.67 -6.52
N GLY A 405 -11.30 7.87 -5.57
CA GLY A 405 -11.04 6.45 -5.77
C GLY A 405 -12.32 5.67 -6.09
N HIS A 406 -12.18 4.60 -6.85
CA HIS A 406 -13.27 3.74 -7.30
C HIS A 406 -14.05 3.14 -6.13
N VAL A 407 -15.37 3.31 -6.16
CA VAL A 407 -16.31 2.80 -5.15
C VAL A 407 -17.33 1.88 -5.82
N THR A 408 -17.42 0.63 -5.37
CA THR A 408 -18.45 -0.32 -5.79
C THR A 408 -19.54 -0.35 -4.73
N PRO A 409 -20.80 0.03 -5.06
CA PRO A 409 -21.89 0.12 -4.08
C PRO A 409 -22.15 -1.20 -3.35
N ASN A 410 -22.10 -2.31 -4.07
CA ASN A 410 -22.29 -3.66 -3.54
C ASN A 410 -21.30 -4.63 -4.20
N LEU A 411 -20.28 -5.05 -3.47
CA LEU A 411 -19.36 -6.11 -3.87
C LEU A 411 -19.59 -7.33 -2.97
N TYR A 412 -20.35 -8.30 -3.43
CA TYR A 412 -20.83 -9.44 -2.62
C TYR A 412 -21.55 -8.98 -1.33
N LYS A 413 -20.96 -9.23 -0.17
CA LYS A 413 -21.47 -8.83 1.15
C LYS A 413 -20.92 -7.47 1.63
N LEU A 414 -20.04 -6.83 0.84
CA LEU A 414 -19.43 -5.55 1.18
C LEU A 414 -20.20 -4.40 0.55
N LYS A 415 -20.71 -3.49 1.39
CA LYS A 415 -21.37 -2.26 0.94
C LYS A 415 -20.36 -1.14 0.81
N ASN A 416 -20.51 -0.31 -0.23
CA ASN A 416 -19.65 0.85 -0.51
C ASN A 416 -18.15 0.46 -0.47
N PHE A 417 -17.82 -0.62 -1.17
CA PHE A 417 -16.46 -1.13 -1.24
C PHE A 417 -15.54 -0.13 -1.94
N LYS A 418 -14.45 0.27 -1.27
CA LYS A 418 -13.46 1.23 -1.76
C LYS A 418 -12.17 0.51 -2.09
N GLN A 419 -11.62 0.79 -3.29
CA GLN A 419 -10.34 0.21 -3.69
C GLN A 419 -9.15 0.85 -2.96
N LEU A 420 -9.19 2.16 -2.73
CA LEU A 420 -8.08 2.91 -2.14
C LEU A 420 -8.16 2.94 -0.62
N ASP A 421 -7.12 2.42 0.04
CA ASP A 421 -7.00 2.49 1.50
C ASP A 421 -6.44 3.83 1.93
N GLY A 422 -7.11 4.47 2.88
CA GLY A 422 -6.62 5.70 3.51
C GLY A 422 -6.67 6.95 2.63
N GLU A 423 -7.48 6.96 1.56
CA GLU A 423 -7.74 8.16 0.77
C GLU A 423 -8.50 9.21 1.60
N GLU A 424 -7.97 10.42 1.66
CA GLU A 424 -8.56 11.55 2.38
C GLU A 424 -9.32 12.47 1.41
N PRO A 425 -10.58 12.85 1.73
CA PRO A 425 -11.28 13.88 0.97
C PRO A 425 -10.60 15.23 1.21
N GLY A 426 -10.53 16.07 0.19
CA GLY A 426 -10.04 17.43 0.35
C GLY A 426 -11.10 18.38 0.92
N ARG A 427 -10.71 19.64 1.13
CA ARG A 427 -11.59 20.71 1.59
C ARG A 427 -11.13 22.06 1.09
N VAL A 428 -12.05 23.03 1.00
CA VAL A 428 -11.76 24.43 0.64
C VAL A 428 -11.73 25.32 1.88
N PHE A 429 -12.76 25.22 2.72
CA PHE A 429 -12.89 25.98 3.96
C PHE A 429 -12.93 25.05 5.15
N ALA A 430 -12.46 25.51 6.30
CA ALA A 430 -12.64 24.81 7.56
C ALA A 430 -14.10 24.91 8.02
N GLU A 431 -14.54 23.99 8.86
CA GLU A 431 -15.87 24.00 9.44
C GLU A 431 -16.08 25.28 10.29
N GLY A 432 -17.24 25.92 10.13
CA GLY A 432 -17.58 27.15 10.84
C GLY A 432 -16.91 28.42 10.33
N VAL A 433 -16.10 28.38 9.29
CA VAL A 433 -15.48 29.55 8.68
C VAL A 433 -16.41 30.19 7.65
N SER A 434 -16.59 31.52 7.72
CA SER A 434 -17.41 32.25 6.74
C SER A 434 -16.74 32.23 5.35
N ARG A 435 -17.53 31.90 4.35
CA ARG A 435 -17.12 31.93 2.93
C ARG A 435 -17.07 33.36 2.37
N ASP A 436 -17.74 34.30 3.04
CA ASP A 436 -17.83 35.71 2.64
C ASP A 436 -16.74 36.60 3.27
N ASP A 437 -15.95 36.05 4.20
CA ASP A 437 -14.81 36.80 4.76
C ASP A 437 -13.73 36.99 3.68
N GLU A 438 -13.45 38.26 3.37
CA GLU A 438 -12.52 38.64 2.31
C GLU A 438 -11.11 38.05 2.52
N GLY A 439 -10.62 38.10 3.78
CA GLY A 439 -9.28 37.59 4.11
C GLY A 439 -9.19 36.07 3.97
N VAL A 440 -10.26 35.37 4.37
CA VAL A 440 -10.39 33.92 4.16
C VAL A 440 -10.40 33.58 2.66
N LEU A 441 -11.25 34.26 1.92
CA LEU A 441 -11.48 34.01 0.50
C LEU A 441 -10.22 34.18 -0.34
N ILE A 442 -9.50 35.32 -0.19
CA ILE A 442 -8.30 35.60 -0.99
C ILE A 442 -7.14 34.64 -0.66
N GLN A 443 -7.00 34.21 0.59
CA GLN A 443 -5.99 33.22 0.96
C GLN A 443 -6.36 31.81 0.47
N SER A 444 -7.64 31.45 0.55
CA SER A 444 -8.13 30.18 -0.01
C SER A 444 -7.97 30.15 -1.52
N ALA A 445 -8.20 31.26 -2.22
CA ALA A 445 -8.06 31.36 -3.67
C ALA A 445 -6.65 31.04 -4.20
N ILE A 446 -5.63 31.25 -3.38
CA ILE A 446 -4.24 30.88 -3.73
C ILE A 446 -3.82 29.50 -3.16
N GLY A 447 -4.78 28.72 -2.66
CA GLY A 447 -4.56 27.37 -2.13
C GLY A 447 -3.81 27.32 -0.81
N GLN A 448 -3.99 28.36 0.00
CA GLN A 448 -3.42 28.48 1.34
C GLN A 448 -4.49 28.33 2.41
N ARG A 449 -4.16 28.60 3.66
CA ARG A 449 -5.03 28.57 4.80
C ARG A 449 -5.70 27.19 5.00
N ASP A 450 -7.01 27.08 4.68
CA ASP A 450 -7.82 25.88 4.96
C ASP A 450 -7.85 24.88 3.80
N VAL A 451 -7.45 25.33 2.60
CA VAL A 451 -7.49 24.48 1.40
C VAL A 451 -6.54 23.29 1.55
N ARG A 452 -7.09 22.11 1.38
CA ARG A 452 -6.35 20.85 1.41
C ARG A 452 -6.85 19.95 0.30
N ILE A 453 -5.94 19.39 -0.49
CA ILE A 453 -6.23 18.37 -1.52
C ILE A 453 -5.13 17.31 -1.51
N SER A 454 -5.44 16.12 -1.97
CA SER A 454 -4.42 15.10 -2.17
C SER A 454 -3.77 15.22 -3.57
N PRO A 455 -2.52 14.74 -3.75
CA PRO A 455 -1.90 14.64 -5.07
C PRO A 455 -2.73 13.83 -6.07
N LEU A 456 -3.43 12.80 -5.60
CA LEU A 456 -4.35 12.00 -6.42
C LEU A 456 -5.53 12.83 -6.92
N GLN A 457 -6.17 13.62 -6.05
CA GLN A 457 -7.26 14.52 -6.44
C GLN A 457 -6.78 15.57 -7.44
N ALA A 458 -5.58 16.12 -7.25
CA ALA A 458 -4.99 17.06 -8.20
C ALA A 458 -4.76 16.41 -9.58
N ALA A 459 -4.21 15.19 -9.63
CA ALA A 459 -4.03 14.44 -10.87
C ALA A 459 -5.38 14.12 -11.53
N ASN A 460 -6.41 13.75 -10.77
CA ASN A 460 -7.74 13.49 -11.29
C ASN A 460 -8.47 14.77 -11.78
N MET A 461 -8.25 15.92 -11.13
CA MET A 461 -8.68 17.22 -11.67
C MET A 461 -8.08 17.46 -13.05
N MET A 462 -6.81 17.10 -13.28
CA MET A 462 -6.19 17.21 -14.60
C MET A 462 -6.87 16.27 -15.61
N VAL A 463 -7.15 15.01 -15.24
CA VAL A 463 -7.93 14.08 -16.08
C VAL A 463 -9.29 14.70 -16.45
N THR A 464 -10.01 15.27 -15.48
CA THR A 464 -11.30 15.95 -15.70
C THR A 464 -11.18 17.06 -16.73
N ILE A 465 -10.17 17.92 -16.62
CA ILE A 465 -9.92 19.02 -17.58
C ILE A 465 -9.60 18.45 -18.99
N LEU A 466 -8.78 17.40 -19.07
CA LEU A 466 -8.36 16.80 -20.34
C LEU A 466 -9.49 16.02 -21.04
N ARG A 467 -10.43 15.48 -20.27
CA ARG A 467 -11.65 14.83 -20.79
C ARG A 467 -12.79 15.80 -21.05
N GLY A 468 -12.49 17.10 -21.24
CA GLY A 468 -13.47 18.11 -21.56
C GLY A 468 -14.41 18.47 -20.42
N GLY A 469 -14.02 18.21 -19.19
CA GLY A 469 -14.75 18.53 -17.97
C GLY A 469 -15.48 17.35 -17.32
N GLN A 470 -15.47 16.18 -17.92
CA GLN A 470 -16.09 14.98 -17.37
C GLN A 470 -15.23 14.35 -16.29
N SER A 471 -15.75 14.28 -15.08
CA SER A 471 -15.03 13.71 -13.93
C SER A 471 -15.16 12.18 -13.88
N SER A 472 -14.08 11.50 -13.48
CA SER A 472 -14.03 10.04 -13.41
C SER A 472 -13.56 9.56 -12.04
N GLN A 473 -13.98 8.36 -11.66
CA GLN A 473 -13.41 7.65 -10.53
C GLN A 473 -12.04 7.09 -10.90
N VAL A 474 -11.09 7.25 -9.99
CA VAL A 474 -9.73 6.71 -10.16
C VAL A 474 -9.72 5.24 -9.82
N ARG A 475 -9.34 4.40 -10.78
CA ARG A 475 -9.30 2.95 -10.62
C ARG A 475 -7.86 2.46 -10.38
N LEU A 476 -7.68 1.61 -9.37
CA LEU A 476 -6.39 0.98 -9.05
C LEU A 476 -6.40 -0.53 -9.31
N VAL A 477 -7.56 -1.19 -9.18
CA VAL A 477 -7.74 -2.61 -9.47
C VAL A 477 -8.74 -2.75 -10.59
N LYS A 478 -8.32 -3.49 -11.64
CA LYS A 478 -9.13 -3.77 -12.82
C LYS A 478 -10.00 -5.01 -12.62
N GLU A 479 -9.44 -6.03 -11.96
CA GLU A 479 -10.09 -7.33 -11.88
C GLU A 479 -9.67 -8.10 -10.63
N ILE A 480 -10.60 -8.90 -10.12
CA ILE A 480 -10.34 -10.03 -9.23
C ILE A 480 -10.51 -11.30 -10.07
N ALA A 481 -9.52 -12.17 -10.08
CA ALA A 481 -9.54 -13.41 -10.85
C ALA A 481 -9.39 -14.63 -9.95
N TYR A 482 -10.00 -15.75 -10.37
CA TYR A 482 -9.71 -17.05 -9.79
C TYR A 482 -8.31 -17.52 -10.16
N ARG A 483 -7.73 -18.43 -9.38
CA ARG A 483 -6.42 -19.02 -9.64
C ARG A 483 -6.28 -19.64 -11.05
N ASN A 484 -7.38 -20.14 -11.61
CA ASN A 484 -7.41 -20.71 -12.97
C ASN A 484 -7.51 -19.64 -14.08
N GLY A 485 -7.43 -18.36 -13.74
CA GLY A 485 -7.51 -17.23 -14.68
C GLY A 485 -8.93 -16.79 -15.08
N GLN A 486 -9.98 -17.47 -14.60
CA GLN A 486 -11.34 -17.01 -14.84
C GLN A 486 -11.62 -15.74 -14.02
N SER A 487 -12.36 -14.80 -14.62
CA SER A 487 -12.78 -13.59 -13.92
C SER A 487 -13.73 -13.93 -12.78
N PHE A 488 -13.45 -13.40 -11.58
CA PHE A 488 -14.34 -13.41 -10.45
C PHE A 488 -15.18 -12.12 -10.40
N HIS A 489 -14.53 -10.97 -10.64
CA HIS A 489 -15.20 -9.67 -10.70
C HIS A 489 -14.33 -8.67 -11.46
N THR A 490 -14.93 -7.95 -12.41
CA THR A 490 -14.28 -6.85 -13.14
C THR A 490 -14.82 -5.52 -12.66
N PHE A 491 -13.92 -4.58 -12.37
CA PHE A 491 -14.27 -3.22 -11.99
C PHE A 491 -14.32 -2.35 -13.26
N PRO A 492 -15.50 -1.87 -13.68
CA PRO A 492 -15.62 -1.02 -14.86
C PRO A 492 -15.05 0.38 -14.60
N GLU A 493 -14.72 1.09 -15.67
CA GLU A 493 -14.53 2.52 -15.62
C GLU A 493 -15.84 3.19 -15.21
N GLN A 494 -15.78 4.17 -14.33
CA GLN A 494 -16.96 4.86 -13.81
C GLN A 494 -16.71 6.36 -13.72
N ASP A 495 -17.73 7.15 -14.04
CA ASP A 495 -17.68 8.57 -13.78
C ASP A 495 -17.98 8.86 -12.30
N LEU A 496 -17.40 9.93 -11.77
CA LEU A 496 -17.85 10.49 -10.51
C LEU A 496 -19.25 11.11 -10.76
N ALA A 497 -20.16 10.92 -9.81
CA ALA A 497 -21.48 11.54 -9.86
C ALA A 497 -21.39 13.05 -9.53
N LEU A 498 -20.66 13.80 -10.38
CA LEU A 498 -20.41 15.23 -10.29
C LEU A 498 -20.75 15.88 -11.63
N ASP A 499 -21.23 17.12 -11.59
CA ASP A 499 -21.61 17.85 -12.80
C ASP A 499 -20.42 18.22 -13.72
N GLY A 500 -19.19 18.18 -13.18
CA GLY A 500 -18.00 18.55 -13.92
C GLY A 500 -17.96 20.04 -14.32
N ILE A 501 -17.19 20.36 -15.37
CA ILE A 501 -17.13 21.67 -16.00
C ILE A 501 -17.42 21.54 -17.51
N ASP A 502 -17.82 22.63 -18.15
CA ASP A 502 -18.07 22.59 -19.59
C ASP A 502 -16.79 22.48 -20.44
N TYR A 503 -16.94 21.96 -21.64
CA TYR A 503 -15.82 21.73 -22.59
C TYR A 503 -15.07 23.01 -22.94
N VAL A 504 -15.79 24.15 -23.07
CA VAL A 504 -15.18 25.44 -23.46
C VAL A 504 -14.26 25.91 -22.34
N THR A 505 -14.71 25.84 -21.11
CA THR A 505 -13.92 26.16 -19.92
C THR A 505 -12.70 25.25 -19.80
N ALA A 506 -12.88 23.93 -19.95
CA ALA A 506 -11.77 22.96 -19.93
C ALA A 506 -10.70 23.30 -21.00
N ASN A 507 -11.12 23.67 -22.21
CA ASN A 507 -10.21 24.01 -23.30
C ASN A 507 -9.47 25.34 -23.05
N LYS A 508 -10.13 26.34 -22.46
CA LYS A 508 -9.47 27.59 -22.04
C LYS A 508 -8.40 27.31 -21.00
N LEU A 509 -8.70 26.48 -20.01
CA LEU A 509 -7.72 26.07 -18.97
C LEU A 509 -6.50 25.37 -19.57
N ARG A 510 -6.68 24.44 -20.51
CA ARG A 510 -5.57 23.77 -21.21
C ARG A 510 -4.64 24.78 -21.90
N LYS A 511 -5.20 25.77 -22.60
CA LYS A 511 -4.42 26.84 -23.24
C LYS A 511 -3.65 27.67 -22.21
N MET A 512 -4.29 28.05 -21.11
CA MET A 512 -3.64 28.79 -20.01
C MET A 512 -2.53 27.99 -19.35
N MET A 513 -2.71 26.67 -19.16
CA MET A 513 -1.68 25.75 -18.63
C MET A 513 -0.47 25.65 -19.58
N ARG A 514 -0.67 25.71 -20.89
CA ARG A 514 0.45 25.77 -21.83
C ARG A 514 1.25 27.07 -21.67
N LYS A 515 0.59 28.20 -21.47
CA LYS A 515 1.25 29.50 -21.20
C LYS A 515 2.08 29.49 -19.90
N VAL A 516 1.73 28.70 -18.90
CA VAL A 516 2.59 28.53 -17.70
C VAL A 516 3.98 28.04 -18.09
N VAL A 517 4.06 27.14 -19.07
CA VAL A 517 5.33 26.57 -19.54
C VAL A 517 6.03 27.48 -20.54
N THR A 518 5.29 28.15 -21.47
CA THR A 518 5.91 28.98 -22.49
C THR A 518 6.31 30.38 -22.02
N GLU A 519 5.54 30.97 -21.12
CA GLU A 519 5.65 32.41 -20.76
C GLU A 519 5.67 32.61 -19.22
N GLY A 520 5.43 31.56 -18.43
CA GLY A 520 5.18 31.67 -17.00
C GLY A 520 6.20 30.99 -16.11
N THR A 521 5.72 30.54 -14.97
CA THR A 521 6.53 29.95 -13.90
C THR A 521 7.11 28.56 -14.23
N GLY A 522 6.66 27.93 -15.30
CA GLY A 522 7.08 26.58 -15.73
C GLY A 522 8.10 26.55 -16.86
N GLN A 523 8.75 27.67 -17.20
CA GLN A 523 9.64 27.77 -18.37
C GLN A 523 10.79 26.76 -18.39
N MET A 524 11.26 26.27 -17.24
CA MET A 524 12.27 25.20 -17.20
C MET A 524 11.81 23.90 -17.88
N LEU A 525 10.51 23.71 -18.07
CA LEU A 525 9.93 22.53 -18.72
C LEU A 525 9.78 22.67 -20.25
N MET A 526 10.17 23.81 -20.84
CA MET A 526 10.11 24.01 -22.29
C MET A 526 10.93 22.99 -23.08
N ASN A 527 12.05 22.52 -22.48
CA ASN A 527 12.96 21.57 -23.10
C ASN A 527 12.72 20.12 -22.65
N SER A 528 11.50 19.79 -22.17
CA SER A 528 11.12 18.41 -21.86
C SER A 528 11.03 17.58 -23.15
N THR A 529 11.26 16.26 -23.05
CA THR A 529 11.24 15.31 -24.17
C THR A 529 9.95 15.42 -24.99
N TRP A 530 8.81 15.53 -24.31
CA TRP A 530 7.54 15.92 -24.90
C TRP A 530 7.20 17.37 -24.55
N GLN A 531 6.45 18.04 -25.42
CA GLN A 531 5.82 19.29 -25.03
C GLN A 531 4.79 19.01 -23.94
N VAL A 532 4.79 19.86 -22.91
CA VAL A 532 3.96 19.70 -21.71
C VAL A 532 3.16 20.96 -21.42
N ALA A 533 2.13 20.82 -20.59
CA ALA A 533 1.42 21.94 -20.01
C ALA A 533 1.07 21.61 -18.55
N GLY A 534 0.89 22.64 -17.72
CA GLY A 534 0.59 22.40 -16.32
C GLY A 534 0.53 23.67 -15.47
N LYS A 535 0.56 23.49 -14.15
CA LYS A 535 0.54 24.57 -13.17
C LYS A 535 1.50 24.27 -12.01
N SER A 536 2.38 25.19 -11.71
CA SER A 536 3.23 25.15 -10.53
C SER A 536 2.48 25.57 -9.27
N GLY A 537 2.85 24.98 -8.13
CA GLY A 537 2.35 25.37 -6.82
C GLY A 537 3.48 25.49 -5.81
N THR A 538 3.35 26.48 -4.94
CA THR A 538 4.18 26.63 -3.74
C THR A 538 3.25 26.93 -2.59
N ALA A 539 3.24 26.06 -1.59
CA ALA A 539 2.41 26.20 -0.40
C ALA A 539 3.28 26.37 0.83
N GLN A 540 3.13 27.50 1.52
CA GLN A 540 3.78 27.75 2.80
C GLN A 540 3.14 26.89 3.88
N ILE A 541 3.96 26.20 4.69
CA ILE A 541 3.47 25.33 5.76
C ILE A 541 3.53 25.95 7.14
N GLY A 542 4.14 27.15 7.25
CA GLY A 542 4.19 27.92 8.51
C GLY A 542 5.08 27.29 9.58
N ASP A 543 6.02 26.43 9.19
CA ASP A 543 7.00 25.89 10.13
C ASP A 543 8.10 26.91 10.48
N ALA A 544 8.86 26.63 11.56
CA ALA A 544 9.92 27.50 12.05
C ALA A 544 11.05 27.73 11.03
N ASN A 545 11.19 26.85 10.05
CA ASN A 545 12.24 26.88 9.03
C ASN A 545 11.80 27.62 7.75
N GLY A 546 10.52 28.00 7.65
CA GLY A 546 9.97 28.65 6.45
C GLY A 546 9.91 27.72 5.23
N ASN A 547 9.76 26.41 5.46
CA ASN A 547 9.67 25.43 4.40
C ASN A 547 8.35 25.53 3.63
N ASN A 548 8.35 24.95 2.42
CA ASN A 548 7.21 24.94 1.52
C ASN A 548 6.93 23.53 1.01
N HIS A 549 5.68 23.25 0.64
CA HIS A 549 5.38 22.16 -0.28
C HIS A 549 5.44 22.69 -1.70
N LEU A 550 6.27 22.04 -2.53
CA LEU A 550 6.38 22.36 -3.94
C LEU A 550 5.54 21.38 -4.75
N TRP A 551 4.71 21.92 -5.63
CA TRP A 551 3.81 21.16 -6.49
C TRP A 551 4.08 21.44 -7.97
N PHE A 552 3.92 20.43 -8.79
CA PHE A 552 3.68 20.62 -10.21
C PHE A 552 2.60 19.65 -10.66
N LEU A 553 1.52 20.21 -11.22
CA LEU A 553 0.41 19.47 -11.80
C LEU A 553 0.43 19.74 -13.31
N GLY A 554 0.51 18.68 -14.11
CA GLY A 554 0.59 18.83 -15.56
C GLY A 554 0.20 17.57 -16.31
N TYR A 555 0.40 17.61 -17.62
CA TYR A 555 0.12 16.49 -18.51
C TYR A 555 1.11 16.44 -19.68
N ALA A 556 1.24 15.27 -20.25
CA ALA A 556 2.07 14.98 -21.41
C ALA A 556 1.49 13.81 -22.23
N PRO A 557 1.74 13.75 -23.57
CA PRO A 557 2.17 14.84 -24.45
C PRO A 557 1.12 15.98 -24.56
N LEU A 558 1.53 17.15 -25.07
CA LEU A 558 0.63 18.30 -25.19
C LEU A 558 -0.50 18.08 -26.19
N GLU A 559 -0.16 17.57 -27.39
CA GLU A 559 -1.11 17.44 -28.51
C GLU A 559 -2.09 16.27 -28.28
N GLU A 560 -1.58 15.14 -27.82
CA GLU A 560 -2.36 13.94 -27.50
C GLU A 560 -2.16 13.58 -26.03
N PRO A 561 -2.88 14.23 -25.10
CA PRO A 561 -2.70 13.99 -23.68
C PRO A 561 -2.96 12.52 -23.30
N ARG A 562 -1.94 11.85 -22.81
CA ARG A 562 -2.00 10.46 -22.37
C ARG A 562 -1.84 10.31 -20.87
N TYR A 563 -1.00 11.15 -20.29
CA TYR A 563 -0.65 11.07 -18.87
C TYR A 563 -1.00 12.36 -18.15
N ALA A 564 -1.80 12.27 -17.09
CA ALA A 564 -1.99 13.32 -16.10
C ALA A 564 -1.05 13.05 -14.92
N ILE A 565 -0.17 14.03 -14.61
CA ILE A 565 0.94 13.83 -13.67
C ILE A 565 0.86 14.89 -12.58
N CYS A 566 0.86 14.46 -11.32
CA CYS A 566 1.00 15.33 -10.16
C CYS A 566 2.24 14.96 -9.37
N VAL A 567 3.09 15.93 -9.13
CA VAL A 567 4.31 15.78 -8.32
C VAL A 567 4.24 16.71 -7.13
N VAL A 568 4.59 16.19 -5.96
CA VAL A 568 4.69 16.97 -4.73
C VAL A 568 6.02 16.65 -4.04
N ALA A 569 6.80 17.69 -3.77
CA ALA A 569 7.96 17.62 -2.89
C ALA A 569 7.63 18.38 -1.61
N GLU A 570 7.52 17.64 -0.51
CA GLU A 570 7.14 18.18 0.80
C GLU A 570 8.33 18.75 1.56
N ASN A 571 8.08 19.69 2.45
CA ASN A 571 9.05 20.25 3.41
C ASN A 571 10.35 20.77 2.76
N GLN A 572 10.22 21.41 1.59
CA GLN A 572 11.36 21.95 0.85
C GLN A 572 11.75 23.35 1.34
N PRO A 573 13.04 23.68 1.40
CA PRO A 573 13.46 25.04 1.77
C PRO A 573 12.92 26.06 0.77
N SER A 574 12.70 27.29 1.23
CA SER A 574 12.19 28.39 0.39
C SER A 574 13.19 28.88 -0.66
N TRP A 575 14.41 28.37 -0.65
CA TRP A 575 15.50 28.68 -1.57
C TRP A 575 15.97 27.40 -2.28
N GLY A 576 16.56 27.55 -3.47
CA GLY A 576 17.10 26.44 -4.24
C GLY A 576 16.30 26.10 -5.50
N LYS A 577 16.58 24.95 -6.12
CA LYS A 577 15.88 24.47 -7.30
C LYS A 577 14.48 24.00 -6.96
N ASN A 578 13.55 24.18 -7.88
CA ASN A 578 12.20 23.66 -7.72
C ASN A 578 12.19 22.13 -7.98
N GLN A 579 12.30 21.37 -6.90
CA GLN A 579 12.38 19.90 -6.94
C GLN A 579 11.13 19.26 -7.59
N ALA A 580 9.94 19.85 -7.42
CA ALA A 580 8.74 19.32 -8.05
C ALA A 580 8.76 19.45 -9.58
N MET A 581 9.29 20.55 -10.12
CA MET A 581 9.43 20.70 -11.57
C MET A 581 10.53 19.80 -12.13
N GLU A 582 11.63 19.62 -11.40
CA GLU A 582 12.72 18.71 -11.78
C GLU A 582 12.21 17.27 -11.86
N LEU A 583 11.45 16.83 -10.85
CA LEU A 583 10.79 15.52 -10.84
C LEU A 583 9.79 15.36 -11.99
N PHE A 584 8.97 16.38 -12.26
CA PHE A 584 8.02 16.34 -13.37
C PHE A 584 8.73 16.22 -14.72
N HIS A 585 9.80 17.01 -14.92
CA HIS A 585 10.62 16.93 -16.13
C HIS A 585 11.17 15.52 -16.36
N ARG A 586 11.71 14.93 -15.30
CA ARG A 586 12.27 13.57 -15.35
C ARG A 586 11.16 12.52 -15.55
N ALA A 587 10.03 12.64 -14.88
CA ALA A 587 8.91 11.74 -15.06
C ALA A 587 8.41 11.73 -16.52
N VAL A 588 8.37 12.90 -17.17
CA VAL A 588 8.01 13.01 -18.59
C VAL A 588 9.03 12.32 -19.49
N ALA A 589 10.34 12.45 -19.20
CA ALA A 589 11.39 11.78 -19.96
C ALA A 589 11.26 10.24 -19.86
N GLU A 590 11.09 9.71 -18.66
CA GLU A 590 10.92 8.27 -18.41
C GLU A 590 9.64 7.72 -19.11
N LEU A 591 8.53 8.48 -19.08
CA LEU A 591 7.30 8.08 -19.78
C LEU A 591 7.48 8.09 -21.30
N ALA A 592 8.27 9.02 -21.84
CA ALA A 592 8.58 9.08 -23.28
C ALA A 592 9.41 7.86 -23.69
N ASP A 593 10.45 7.53 -22.92
CA ASP A 593 11.29 6.36 -23.17
C ASP A 593 10.49 5.06 -23.09
N HIS A 594 9.63 4.91 -22.07
CA HIS A 594 8.74 3.76 -21.95
C HIS A 594 7.79 3.62 -23.15
N THR A 595 7.20 4.74 -23.60
CA THR A 595 6.28 4.72 -24.76
C THR A 595 6.98 4.41 -26.08
N ALA A 596 8.27 4.75 -26.21
CA ALA A 596 9.06 4.43 -27.41
C ALA A 596 9.47 2.94 -27.47
N GLN A 597 9.47 2.23 -26.33
CA GLN A 597 9.84 0.82 -26.21
C GLN A 597 8.63 -0.13 -26.27
N SER A 598 7.42 0.38 -26.02
CA SER A 598 6.14 -0.36 -26.08
C SER A 598 5.49 -0.28 -27.47
#